data_0ee8760c1528ad97ba1801f9257f487c
#
_entry.id   0ee8760c1528ad97ba1801f9257f487c
#
_cell.length_a   1.000
_cell.length_b   1.000
_cell.length_c   1.000
_cell.angle_alpha   90.00
_cell.angle_beta   90.00
_cell.angle_gamma   90.00
#
_symmetry.space_group_name_H-M   'P 1'
#
loop_
_entity.id
_entity.type
_entity.pdbx_description
1 polymer ?
#
loop_
_entity_poly.entity_id
_entity_poly.type
_entity_poly.pdbx_seq_one_letter_code
_entity_poly.pdbx_strand_id
1 'polypeptide(L)'
;MVIEIGHFAVVIALVLSVLGIVSSLIGLRTRNIDWVRMGRIAITLIFGLLAIGMASLVYSFLVRDFSVQYVAATSNSKLPLFYTIAAVWGGHEGSLLLWVFILSAFSTIAVWLHWRTQPVIMPYLIGMECLIIFGFLCLIVFLSSPFERLIPAPIDGQDLNPLLQDPAMVMHPPMLYLGYVGFSIPFSFAMAALFSGRLGEEWIKVTQRWTVFAWMCLTTGILMGGYWAYYELGWGGYWGWDPVENASFMPWLVGTAFLHSVMVQEKRKMFKVWNLFLIIVTFSLSLIGTFLVRS
;
A
#
# COMPACT_ATOMS: atom_id res chain seq x y z
N MET A 1 -18.51 -7.73 17.98
CA MET A 1 -17.30 -7.85 18.84
C MET A 1 -16.00 -8.03 18.02
N VAL A 2 -15.93 -8.91 17.01
CA VAL A 2 -14.67 -9.08 16.22
C VAL A 2 -14.34 -7.82 15.41
N ILE A 3 -15.33 -7.20 14.77
CA ILE A 3 -15.12 -6.00 13.95
C ILE A 3 -14.65 -4.78 14.79
N GLU A 4 -15.09 -4.66 16.04
CA GLU A 4 -14.64 -3.62 16.96
C GLU A 4 -13.15 -3.81 17.33
N ILE A 5 -12.70 -5.06 17.49
CA ILE A 5 -11.28 -5.37 17.71
C ILE A 5 -10.46 -4.87 16.51
N GLY A 6 -10.94 -5.11 15.28
CA GLY A 6 -10.31 -4.61 14.06
C GLY A 6 -10.24 -3.07 14.03
N HIS A 7 -11.34 -2.40 14.36
CA HIS A 7 -11.38 -0.94 14.44
C HIS A 7 -10.37 -0.38 15.45
N PHE A 8 -10.40 -0.90 16.70
CA PHE A 8 -9.46 -0.48 17.72
C PHE A 8 -8.00 -0.75 17.35
N ALA A 9 -7.71 -1.89 16.69
CA ALA A 9 -6.37 -2.20 16.22
C ALA A 9 -5.87 -1.15 15.21
N VAL A 10 -6.71 -0.70 14.27
CA VAL A 10 -6.36 0.34 13.30
C VAL A 10 -6.17 1.71 13.99
N VAL A 11 -7.00 2.06 14.97
CA VAL A 11 -6.84 3.29 15.75
C VAL A 11 -5.53 3.28 16.57
N ILE A 12 -5.18 2.15 17.19
CA ILE A 12 -3.90 2.01 17.90
C ILE A 12 -2.72 2.10 16.93
N ALA A 13 -2.84 1.52 15.72
CA ALA A 13 -1.82 1.63 14.68
C ALA A 13 -1.59 3.09 14.25
N LEU A 14 -2.65 3.90 14.17
CA LEU A 14 -2.56 5.35 13.92
C LEU A 14 -1.72 6.05 15.01
N VAL A 15 -1.98 5.78 16.28
CA VAL A 15 -1.19 6.36 17.39
C VAL A 15 0.26 5.89 17.34
N LEU A 16 0.51 4.61 17.05
CA LEU A 16 1.86 4.07 16.92
C LEU A 16 2.62 4.65 15.72
N SER A 17 1.94 5.02 14.64
CA SER A 17 2.60 5.70 13.52
C SER A 17 3.15 7.07 13.90
N VAL A 18 2.42 7.84 14.71
CA VAL A 18 2.92 9.09 15.30
C VAL A 18 4.11 8.83 16.23
N LEU A 19 4.03 7.79 17.06
CA LEU A 19 5.16 7.40 17.93
C LEU A 19 6.38 7.02 17.08
N GLY A 20 6.22 6.32 15.97
CA GLY A 20 7.30 5.98 15.05
C GLY A 20 7.97 7.22 14.45
N ILE A 21 7.19 8.21 14.02
CA ILE A 21 7.70 9.50 13.51
C ILE A 21 8.49 10.22 14.59
N VAL A 22 7.87 10.43 15.77
CA VAL A 22 8.47 11.19 16.88
C VAL A 22 9.75 10.52 17.38
N SER A 23 9.74 9.21 17.58
CA SER A 23 10.91 8.45 18.02
C SER A 23 12.06 8.52 17.01
N SER A 24 11.76 8.48 15.71
CA SER A 24 12.77 8.67 14.66
C SER A 24 13.40 10.05 14.70
N LEU A 25 12.59 11.10 14.85
CA LEU A 25 13.07 12.50 14.95
C LEU A 25 13.92 12.73 16.21
N ILE A 26 13.51 12.21 17.37
CA ILE A 26 14.28 12.29 18.60
C ILE A 26 15.60 11.50 18.44
N GLY A 27 15.54 10.30 17.88
CA GLY A 27 16.73 9.47 17.62
C GLY A 27 17.77 10.18 16.75
N LEU A 28 17.31 10.92 15.72
CA LEU A 28 18.16 11.74 14.85
C LEU A 28 18.82 12.91 15.63
N ARG A 29 18.03 13.64 16.44
CA ARG A 29 18.53 14.79 17.19
C ARG A 29 19.48 14.40 18.32
N THR A 30 19.15 13.36 19.05
CA THR A 30 19.92 12.91 20.23
C THR A 30 21.03 11.93 19.89
N ARG A 31 21.07 11.40 18.65
CA ARG A 31 21.95 10.32 18.21
C ARG A 31 21.84 9.07 19.09
N ASN A 32 20.69 8.87 19.72
CA ASN A 32 20.46 7.73 20.61
C ASN A 32 19.73 6.61 19.84
N ILE A 33 20.40 5.45 19.76
CA ILE A 33 19.90 4.28 19.05
C ILE A 33 18.62 3.69 19.68
N ASP A 34 18.37 3.91 20.96
CA ASP A 34 17.21 3.33 21.65
C ASP A 34 15.90 3.96 21.14
N TRP A 35 15.91 5.26 20.82
CA TRP A 35 14.80 5.91 20.15
C TRP A 35 14.54 5.32 18.75
N VAL A 36 15.60 5.03 17.99
CA VAL A 36 15.45 4.39 16.67
C VAL A 36 14.94 2.96 16.80
N ARG A 37 15.36 2.22 17.84
CA ARG A 37 14.81 0.89 18.17
C ARG A 37 13.33 0.96 18.51
N MET A 38 12.90 1.98 19.25
CA MET A 38 11.48 2.22 19.53
C MET A 38 10.68 2.41 18.24
N GLY A 39 11.19 3.21 17.28
CA GLY A 39 10.58 3.38 15.97
C GLY A 39 10.49 2.06 15.18
N ARG A 40 11.53 1.20 15.25
CA ARG A 40 11.49 -0.14 14.65
C ARG A 40 10.42 -1.03 15.28
N ILE A 41 10.28 -0.99 16.60
CA ILE A 41 9.24 -1.75 17.30
C ILE A 41 7.87 -1.22 16.92
N ALA A 42 7.69 0.11 16.86
CA ALA A 42 6.42 0.73 16.46
C ALA A 42 5.97 0.26 15.08
N ILE A 43 6.84 0.29 14.06
CA ILE A 43 6.49 -0.14 12.70
C ILE A 43 6.13 -1.63 12.64
N THR A 44 6.81 -2.47 13.44
CA THR A 44 6.50 -3.90 13.53
C THR A 44 5.15 -4.15 14.21
N LEU A 45 4.82 -3.41 15.27
CA LEU A 45 3.53 -3.49 15.94
C LEU A 45 2.40 -2.98 15.05
N ILE A 46 2.62 -1.91 14.26
CA ILE A 46 1.67 -1.42 13.27
C ILE A 46 1.30 -2.54 12.29
N PHE A 47 2.27 -3.26 11.75
CA PHE A 47 1.99 -4.40 10.87
C PHE A 47 1.13 -5.47 11.57
N GLY A 48 1.45 -5.85 12.81
CA GLY A 48 0.66 -6.82 13.58
C GLY A 48 -0.78 -6.36 13.82
N LEU A 49 -0.98 -5.08 14.17
CA LEU A 49 -2.30 -4.50 14.39
C LEU A 49 -3.11 -4.41 13.08
N LEU A 50 -2.48 -4.04 11.97
CA LEU A 50 -3.15 -4.01 10.67
C LEU A 50 -3.48 -5.43 10.16
N ALA A 51 -2.68 -6.44 10.50
CA ALA A 51 -3.02 -7.83 10.26
C ALA A 51 -4.28 -8.26 11.05
N ILE A 52 -4.42 -7.81 12.29
CA ILE A 52 -5.65 -8.04 13.10
C ILE A 52 -6.83 -7.31 12.46
N GLY A 53 -6.66 -6.04 12.03
CA GLY A 53 -7.70 -5.28 11.33
C GLY A 53 -8.18 -5.98 10.06
N MET A 54 -7.23 -6.40 9.21
CA MET A 54 -7.55 -7.13 7.97
C MET A 54 -8.23 -8.47 8.27
N ALA A 55 -7.71 -9.26 9.22
CA ALA A 55 -8.28 -10.53 9.59
C ALA A 55 -9.72 -10.39 10.16
N SER A 56 -9.98 -9.33 10.94
CA SER A 56 -11.32 -9.07 11.46
C SER A 56 -12.32 -8.71 10.36
N LEU A 57 -11.88 -7.94 9.35
CA LEU A 57 -12.72 -7.61 8.20
C LEU A 57 -12.99 -8.87 7.36
N VAL A 58 -11.97 -9.67 7.03
CA VAL A 58 -12.12 -10.94 6.30
C VAL A 58 -13.08 -11.87 7.05
N TYR A 59 -12.94 -11.99 8.38
CA TYR A 59 -13.84 -12.80 9.20
C TYR A 59 -15.29 -12.31 9.08
N SER A 60 -15.54 -11.01 9.13
CA SER A 60 -16.90 -10.44 9.01
C SER A 60 -17.55 -10.76 7.66
N PHE A 61 -16.77 -10.78 6.57
CA PHE A 61 -17.24 -11.25 5.26
C PHE A 61 -17.55 -12.76 5.27
N LEU A 62 -16.69 -13.58 5.85
CA LEU A 62 -16.88 -15.05 5.90
C LEU A 62 -18.11 -15.46 6.70
N VAL A 63 -18.40 -14.77 7.82
CA VAL A 63 -19.60 -15.03 8.63
C VAL A 63 -20.82 -14.25 8.16
N ARG A 64 -20.67 -13.42 7.11
CA ARG A 64 -21.77 -12.60 6.53
C ARG A 64 -22.40 -11.70 7.56
N ASP A 65 -21.58 -10.97 8.33
CA ASP A 65 -22.06 -10.02 9.35
C ASP A 65 -22.57 -8.73 8.68
N PHE A 66 -23.81 -8.77 8.18
CA PHE A 66 -24.45 -7.62 7.52
C PHE A 66 -24.76 -6.46 8.47
N SER A 67 -24.46 -6.57 9.74
CA SER A 67 -24.45 -5.40 10.62
C SER A 67 -23.25 -4.48 10.35
N VAL A 68 -22.22 -4.95 9.63
CA VAL A 68 -21.12 -4.14 9.14
C VAL A 68 -21.51 -3.51 7.80
N GLN A 69 -21.49 -2.19 7.72
CA GLN A 69 -21.94 -1.45 6.55
C GLN A 69 -21.24 -1.88 5.27
N TYR A 70 -19.92 -2.02 5.32
CA TYR A 70 -19.12 -2.42 4.19
C TYR A 70 -19.44 -3.83 3.69
N VAL A 71 -19.66 -4.80 4.61
CA VAL A 71 -20.06 -6.17 4.27
C VAL A 71 -21.45 -6.19 3.62
N ALA A 72 -22.39 -5.43 4.17
CA ALA A 72 -23.75 -5.32 3.63
C ALA A 72 -23.78 -4.66 2.25
N ALA A 73 -22.88 -3.70 1.97
CA ALA A 73 -22.83 -2.99 0.70
C ALA A 73 -22.16 -3.80 -0.44
N THR A 74 -21.28 -4.76 -0.12
CA THR A 74 -20.42 -5.42 -1.11
C THR A 74 -20.51 -6.94 -1.12
N SER A 75 -21.45 -7.54 -0.37
CA SER A 75 -21.61 -9.00 -0.30
C SER A 75 -23.07 -9.35 -0.07
N ASN A 76 -23.46 -10.62 -0.28
CA ASN A 76 -24.76 -11.17 0.06
C ASN A 76 -24.67 -12.63 0.53
N SER A 77 -25.82 -13.18 0.96
CA SER A 77 -25.90 -14.56 1.46
C SER A 77 -25.64 -15.64 0.40
N LYS A 78 -25.79 -15.34 -0.89
CA LYS A 78 -25.63 -16.28 -2.03
C LYS A 78 -24.27 -16.17 -2.72
N LEU A 79 -23.49 -15.13 -2.40
CA LEU A 79 -22.19 -14.88 -3.06
C LEU A 79 -21.23 -16.06 -2.80
N PRO A 80 -20.63 -16.66 -3.86
CA PRO A 80 -19.63 -17.74 -3.72
C PRO A 80 -18.44 -17.31 -2.85
N LEU A 81 -17.89 -18.25 -2.07
CA LEU A 81 -16.79 -17.97 -1.12
C LEU A 81 -15.60 -17.26 -1.77
N PHE A 82 -15.23 -17.63 -2.99
CA PHE A 82 -14.14 -17.01 -3.73
C PHE A 82 -14.36 -15.50 -3.93
N TYR A 83 -15.56 -15.11 -4.35
CA TYR A 83 -15.92 -13.70 -4.51
C TYR A 83 -16.22 -13.00 -3.19
N THR A 84 -16.67 -13.72 -2.16
CA THR A 84 -16.80 -13.18 -0.81
C THR A 84 -15.45 -12.71 -0.25
N ILE A 85 -14.38 -13.47 -0.49
CA ILE A 85 -13.01 -13.06 -0.12
C ILE A 85 -12.56 -11.87 -0.96
N ALA A 86 -12.85 -11.88 -2.27
CA ALA A 86 -12.50 -10.78 -3.17
C ALA A 86 -13.23 -9.47 -2.81
N ALA A 87 -14.45 -9.55 -2.31
CA ALA A 87 -15.25 -8.42 -1.89
C ALA A 87 -14.58 -7.61 -0.76
N VAL A 88 -13.67 -8.23 0.02
CA VAL A 88 -12.88 -7.53 1.05
C VAL A 88 -12.11 -6.33 0.48
N TRP A 89 -11.63 -6.42 -0.75
CA TRP A 89 -10.95 -5.32 -1.46
C TRP A 89 -11.71 -4.81 -2.68
N GLY A 90 -12.94 -5.28 -2.89
CA GLY A 90 -13.81 -4.86 -4.00
C GLY A 90 -14.30 -3.43 -3.90
N GLY A 91 -14.39 -2.87 -2.70
CA GLY A 91 -14.81 -1.49 -2.43
C GLY A 91 -13.66 -0.60 -1.96
N HIS A 92 -13.99 0.68 -1.77
CA HIS A 92 -13.03 1.73 -1.40
C HIS A 92 -12.38 1.48 -0.03
N GLU A 93 -13.18 1.21 0.99
CA GLU A 93 -12.74 1.13 2.38
C GLU A 93 -11.80 -0.07 2.61
N GLY A 94 -12.21 -1.24 2.11
CA GLY A 94 -11.39 -2.46 2.25
C GLY A 94 -10.12 -2.42 1.43
N SER A 95 -10.15 -1.77 0.26
CA SER A 95 -8.96 -1.60 -0.58
C SER A 95 -7.93 -0.66 0.04
N LEU A 96 -8.34 0.40 0.74
CA LEU A 96 -7.43 1.25 1.50
C LEU A 96 -6.80 0.51 2.67
N LEU A 97 -7.57 -0.32 3.37
CA LEU A 97 -7.04 -1.15 4.45
C LEU A 97 -6.03 -2.16 3.92
N LEU A 98 -6.29 -2.81 2.79
CA LEU A 98 -5.33 -3.70 2.12
C LEU A 98 -4.06 -2.96 1.71
N TRP A 99 -4.20 -1.75 1.18
CA TRP A 99 -3.07 -0.91 0.77
C TRP A 99 -2.13 -0.61 1.95
N VAL A 100 -2.66 -0.12 3.07
CA VAL A 100 -1.85 0.20 4.25
C VAL A 100 -1.31 -1.05 4.95
N PHE A 101 -2.03 -2.17 4.89
CA PHE A 101 -1.56 -3.47 5.39
C PHE A 101 -0.31 -3.93 4.61
N ILE A 102 -0.35 -3.92 3.27
CA ILE A 102 0.81 -4.26 2.41
C ILE A 102 1.97 -3.29 2.68
N LEU A 103 1.69 -1.98 2.79
CA LEU A 103 2.69 -0.97 3.12
C LEU A 103 3.41 -1.30 4.43
N SER A 104 2.67 -1.57 5.49
CA SER A 104 3.25 -1.89 6.80
C SER A 104 4.08 -3.17 6.80
N ALA A 105 3.66 -4.17 6.01
CA ALA A 105 4.43 -5.39 5.79
C ALA A 105 5.78 -5.09 5.10
N PHE A 106 5.76 -4.36 3.98
CA PHE A 106 6.96 -4.00 3.24
C PHE A 106 7.89 -3.11 4.06
N SER A 107 7.35 -2.12 4.78
CA SER A 107 8.10 -1.24 5.68
C SER A 107 8.79 -2.05 6.78
N THR A 108 8.07 -2.98 7.40
CA THR A 108 8.64 -3.88 8.42
C THR A 108 9.77 -4.72 7.84
N ILE A 109 9.55 -5.38 6.70
CA ILE A 109 10.56 -6.19 6.02
C ILE A 109 11.78 -5.34 5.67
N ALA A 110 11.59 -4.17 5.06
CA ALA A 110 12.69 -3.28 4.67
C ALA A 110 13.52 -2.83 5.89
N VAL A 111 12.87 -2.42 6.97
CA VAL A 111 13.55 -2.00 8.21
C VAL A 111 14.33 -3.16 8.83
N TRP A 112 13.76 -4.38 8.91
CA TRP A 112 14.46 -5.52 9.50
C TRP A 112 15.62 -6.02 8.64
N LEU A 113 15.47 -6.08 7.32
CA LEU A 113 16.53 -6.51 6.41
C LEU A 113 17.73 -5.56 6.42
N HIS A 114 17.48 -4.25 6.52
CA HIS A 114 18.54 -3.24 6.39
C HIS A 114 18.99 -2.63 7.72
N TRP A 115 18.45 -3.09 8.85
CA TRP A 115 18.77 -2.59 10.19
C TRP A 115 20.26 -2.53 10.51
N ARG A 116 21.00 -3.60 10.14
CA ARG A 116 22.43 -3.71 10.43
C ARG A 116 23.32 -3.13 9.33
N THR A 117 22.84 -3.13 8.09
CA THR A 117 23.63 -2.71 6.92
C THR A 117 23.55 -1.21 6.66
N GLN A 118 22.46 -0.54 7.09
CA GLN A 118 22.21 0.86 6.80
C GLN A 118 21.83 1.67 8.07
N PRO A 119 22.61 1.62 9.17
CA PRO A 119 22.18 2.17 10.47
C PRO A 119 21.94 3.67 10.45
N VAL A 120 22.66 4.43 9.62
CA VAL A 120 22.54 5.89 9.52
C VAL A 120 21.26 6.32 8.80
N ILE A 121 20.79 5.51 7.84
CA ILE A 121 19.58 5.80 7.06
C ILE A 121 18.33 5.35 7.82
N MET A 122 18.43 4.38 8.74
CA MET A 122 17.28 3.79 9.42
C MET A 122 16.32 4.78 10.08
N PRO A 123 16.76 5.77 10.86
CA PRO A 123 15.81 6.70 11.47
C PRO A 123 15.02 7.51 10.43
N TYR A 124 15.65 7.89 9.31
CA TYR A 124 14.96 8.57 8.21
C TYR A 124 13.96 7.65 7.51
N LEU A 125 14.36 6.40 7.24
CA LEU A 125 13.51 5.39 6.62
C LEU A 125 12.27 5.11 7.47
N ILE A 126 12.44 4.83 8.76
CA ILE A 126 11.34 4.56 9.69
C ILE A 126 10.40 5.77 9.77
N GLY A 127 10.96 6.98 9.92
CA GLY A 127 10.18 8.20 9.98
C GLY A 127 9.34 8.44 8.73
N MET A 128 9.92 8.20 7.54
CA MET A 128 9.23 8.37 6.26
C MET A 128 8.12 7.33 6.07
N GLU A 129 8.40 6.05 6.31
CA GLU A 129 7.39 4.99 6.20
C GLU A 129 6.25 5.19 7.20
N CYS A 130 6.56 5.54 8.46
CA CYS A 130 5.53 5.88 9.45
C CYS A 130 4.69 7.11 9.03
N LEU A 131 5.28 8.09 8.35
CA LEU A 131 4.56 9.26 7.85
C LEU A 131 3.57 8.88 6.74
N ILE A 132 3.98 8.03 5.81
CA ILE A 132 3.10 7.54 4.75
C ILE A 132 1.96 6.70 5.36
N ILE A 133 2.30 5.76 6.26
CA ILE A 133 1.31 4.95 7.00
C ILE A 133 0.32 5.85 7.76
N PHE A 134 0.82 6.88 8.46
CA PHE A 134 -0.01 7.84 9.19
C PHE A 134 -1.05 8.51 8.27
N GLY A 135 -0.63 8.98 7.09
CA GLY A 135 -1.54 9.60 6.13
C GLY A 135 -2.67 8.68 5.72
N PHE A 136 -2.36 7.42 5.35
CA PHE A 136 -3.39 6.44 4.98
C PHE A 136 -4.27 6.02 6.16
N LEU A 137 -3.72 5.90 7.36
CA LEU A 137 -4.51 5.59 8.56
C LEU A 137 -5.47 6.74 8.92
N CYS A 138 -5.08 8.00 8.72
CA CYS A 138 -5.99 9.12 8.85
C CYS A 138 -7.17 9.01 7.86
N LEU A 139 -6.93 8.65 6.60
CA LEU A 139 -8.02 8.44 5.62
C LEU A 139 -8.95 7.32 6.08
N ILE A 140 -8.41 6.19 6.54
CA ILE A 140 -9.22 5.04 6.98
C ILE A 140 -10.03 5.38 8.25
N VAL A 141 -9.42 6.02 9.24
CA VAL A 141 -10.08 6.25 10.53
C VAL A 141 -11.12 7.37 10.46
N PHE A 142 -10.85 8.42 9.68
CA PHE A 142 -11.69 9.62 9.69
C PHE A 142 -12.61 9.76 8.48
N LEU A 143 -12.32 9.10 7.35
CA LEU A 143 -13.06 9.30 6.11
C LEU A 143 -13.66 8.02 5.51
N SER A 144 -13.02 6.86 5.67
CA SER A 144 -13.37 5.65 4.92
C SER A 144 -13.18 4.39 5.76
N SER A 145 -13.89 4.31 6.91
CA SER A 145 -13.76 3.19 7.83
C SER A 145 -14.53 1.95 7.35
N PRO A 146 -13.85 0.79 7.13
CA PRO A 146 -14.54 -0.46 6.79
C PRO A 146 -15.23 -1.13 8.00
N PHE A 147 -15.17 -0.51 9.17
CA PHE A 147 -15.63 -1.08 10.43
C PHE A 147 -16.95 -0.48 10.93
N GLU A 148 -17.60 0.38 10.16
CA GLU A 148 -18.84 1.04 10.53
C GLU A 148 -20.01 0.05 10.61
N ARG A 149 -20.93 0.32 11.56
CA ARG A 149 -22.09 -0.52 11.81
C ARG A 149 -23.38 0.11 11.33
N LEU A 150 -24.27 -0.73 10.80
CA LEU A 150 -25.66 -0.37 10.49
C LEU A 150 -26.60 -0.77 11.63
N ILE A 151 -27.46 0.16 12.01
CA ILE A 151 -28.51 -0.09 13.01
C ILE A 151 -29.83 0.50 12.46
N PRO A 152 -30.84 -0.33 12.13
CA PRO A 152 -30.86 -1.79 12.22
C PRO A 152 -30.02 -2.47 11.13
N ALA A 153 -29.51 -3.69 11.44
CA ALA A 153 -28.81 -4.50 10.45
C ALA A 153 -29.80 -5.01 9.39
N PRO A 154 -29.45 -4.98 8.09
CA PRO A 154 -30.27 -5.55 7.04
C PRO A 154 -30.30 -7.08 7.13
N ILE A 155 -31.36 -7.70 6.60
CA ILE A 155 -31.52 -9.18 6.57
C ILE A 155 -30.50 -9.82 5.63
N ASP A 156 -30.17 -9.14 4.50
CA ASP A 156 -29.18 -9.59 3.52
C ASP A 156 -28.44 -8.36 2.95
N GLY A 157 -27.32 -8.59 2.27
CA GLY A 157 -26.53 -7.54 1.66
C GLY A 157 -26.94 -7.24 0.21
N GLN A 158 -26.32 -6.17 -0.37
CA GLN A 158 -26.64 -5.63 -1.71
C GLN A 158 -26.01 -6.41 -2.87
N ASP A 159 -25.03 -7.28 -2.58
CA ASP A 159 -24.19 -8.00 -3.54
C ASP A 159 -22.93 -7.23 -4.00
N LEU A 160 -21.98 -8.01 -4.48
CA LEU A 160 -20.80 -7.49 -5.18
C LEU A 160 -21.20 -7.13 -6.61
N ASN A 161 -20.72 -6.00 -7.12
CA ASN A 161 -20.95 -5.60 -8.50
C ASN A 161 -20.65 -6.80 -9.46
N PRO A 162 -21.57 -7.20 -10.32
CA PRO A 162 -21.40 -8.35 -11.23
C PRO A 162 -20.11 -8.30 -12.05
N LEU A 163 -19.68 -7.12 -12.52
CA LEU A 163 -18.43 -6.94 -13.25
C LEU A 163 -17.17 -7.30 -12.42
N LEU A 164 -17.27 -7.28 -11.08
CA LEU A 164 -16.17 -7.67 -10.20
C LEU A 164 -16.17 -9.17 -9.88
N GLN A 165 -17.20 -9.92 -10.29
CA GLN A 165 -17.32 -11.37 -10.08
C GLN A 165 -16.61 -12.14 -11.18
N ASP A 166 -15.33 -11.79 -11.41
CA ASP A 166 -14.44 -12.39 -12.41
C ASP A 166 -13.10 -12.79 -11.79
N PRO A 167 -12.53 -13.98 -12.13
CA PRO A 167 -11.27 -14.43 -11.56
C PRO A 167 -10.08 -13.50 -11.82
N ALA A 168 -10.00 -12.84 -12.99
CA ALA A 168 -8.92 -11.90 -13.29
C ALA A 168 -9.06 -10.65 -12.41
N MET A 169 -10.31 -10.18 -12.20
CA MET A 169 -10.58 -9.03 -11.34
C MET A 169 -10.31 -9.31 -9.85
N VAL A 170 -10.44 -10.56 -9.39
CA VAL A 170 -10.08 -10.93 -8.02
C VAL A 170 -8.59 -10.70 -7.74
N MET A 171 -7.72 -11.07 -8.69
CA MET A 171 -6.27 -10.98 -8.52
C MET A 171 -5.66 -9.65 -8.97
N HIS A 172 -6.31 -8.91 -9.86
CA HIS A 172 -5.83 -7.66 -10.42
C HIS A 172 -5.56 -6.57 -9.35
N PRO A 173 -6.47 -6.20 -8.43
CA PRO A 173 -6.22 -5.16 -7.45
C PRO A 173 -5.08 -5.50 -6.47
N PRO A 174 -4.98 -6.70 -5.88
CA PRO A 174 -3.82 -7.06 -5.06
C PRO A 174 -2.49 -6.91 -5.79
N MET A 175 -2.40 -7.31 -7.07
CA MET A 175 -1.18 -7.17 -7.86
C MET A 175 -0.83 -5.70 -8.11
N LEU A 176 -1.81 -4.84 -8.42
CA LEU A 176 -1.59 -3.40 -8.52
C LEU A 176 -1.10 -2.80 -7.21
N TYR A 177 -1.70 -3.19 -6.07
CA TYR A 177 -1.29 -2.66 -4.75
C TYR A 177 0.13 -3.08 -4.38
N LEU A 178 0.54 -4.32 -4.66
CA LEU A 178 1.92 -4.75 -4.48
C LEU A 178 2.89 -3.87 -5.30
N GLY A 179 2.48 -3.44 -6.49
CA GLY A 179 3.25 -2.54 -7.33
C GLY A 179 3.29 -1.10 -6.81
N TYR A 180 2.13 -0.48 -6.56
CA TYR A 180 2.03 0.89 -6.04
C TYR A 180 2.76 1.05 -4.72
N VAL A 181 2.44 0.17 -3.76
CA VAL A 181 3.04 0.19 -2.43
C VAL A 181 4.52 -0.15 -2.50
N GLY A 182 4.92 -1.07 -3.38
CA GLY A 182 6.31 -1.47 -3.55
C GLY A 182 7.23 -0.30 -3.90
N PHE A 183 6.74 0.73 -4.59
CA PHE A 183 7.50 1.95 -4.88
C PHE A 183 7.70 2.86 -3.67
N SER A 184 6.97 2.68 -2.55
CA SER A 184 7.22 3.45 -1.32
C SER A 184 8.62 3.17 -0.77
N ILE A 185 9.08 1.93 -0.84
CA ILE A 185 10.38 1.54 -0.28
C ILE A 185 11.55 2.25 -0.98
N PRO A 186 11.74 2.16 -2.33
CA PRO A 186 12.79 2.91 -2.99
C PRO A 186 12.63 4.43 -2.85
N PHE A 187 11.40 4.95 -2.80
CA PHE A 187 11.14 6.35 -2.50
C PHE A 187 11.65 6.74 -1.11
N SER A 188 11.31 5.99 -0.07
CA SER A 188 11.70 6.28 1.31
C SER A 188 13.22 6.16 1.52
N PHE A 189 13.88 5.21 0.85
CA PHE A 189 15.35 5.16 0.83
C PHE A 189 15.97 6.36 0.11
N ALA A 190 15.39 6.80 -1.00
CA ALA A 190 15.84 7.99 -1.72
C ALA A 190 15.71 9.26 -0.85
N MET A 191 14.57 9.43 -0.17
CA MET A 191 14.35 10.52 0.77
C MET A 191 15.30 10.46 1.97
N ALA A 192 15.52 9.26 2.52
CA ALA A 192 16.48 9.04 3.60
C ALA A 192 17.92 9.37 3.16
N ALA A 193 18.32 9.01 1.94
CA ALA A 193 19.61 9.39 1.37
C ALA A 193 19.73 10.91 1.19
N LEU A 194 18.67 11.56 0.72
CA LEU A 194 18.60 13.02 0.55
C LEU A 194 18.74 13.75 1.88
N PHE A 195 17.94 13.41 2.89
CA PHE A 195 17.95 14.04 4.20
C PHE A 195 19.23 13.75 5.01
N SER A 196 19.84 12.59 4.83
CA SER A 196 21.12 12.26 5.48
C SER A 196 22.34 12.80 4.74
N GLY A 197 22.20 13.39 3.55
CA GLY A 197 23.27 13.83 2.69
C GLY A 197 24.09 12.72 2.05
N ARG A 198 23.62 11.45 2.13
CA ARG A 198 24.31 10.27 1.58
C ARG A 198 23.81 9.90 0.19
N LEU A 199 24.10 10.75 -0.77
CA LEU A 199 23.68 10.59 -2.19
C LEU A 199 24.59 9.63 -3.00
N GLY A 200 25.28 8.72 -2.32
CA GLY A 200 26.10 7.68 -2.96
C GLY A 200 25.25 6.63 -3.70
N GLU A 201 25.93 5.58 -4.19
CA GLU A 201 25.27 4.47 -4.91
C GLU A 201 24.62 3.43 -3.96
N GLU A 202 24.86 3.56 -2.65
CA GLU A 202 24.44 2.56 -1.66
C GLU A 202 22.92 2.38 -1.60
N TRP A 203 22.15 3.49 -1.60
CA TRP A 203 20.71 3.43 -1.55
C TRP A 203 20.10 2.78 -2.81
N ILE A 204 20.71 2.99 -3.98
CA ILE A 204 20.29 2.38 -5.25
C ILE A 204 20.45 0.87 -5.20
N LYS A 205 21.63 0.38 -4.78
CA LYS A 205 21.91 -1.06 -4.68
C LYS A 205 20.94 -1.77 -3.73
N VAL A 206 20.58 -1.10 -2.64
CA VAL A 206 19.63 -1.62 -1.65
C VAL A 206 18.22 -1.69 -2.24
N THR A 207 17.82 -0.68 -3.01
CA THR A 207 16.44 -0.54 -3.50
C THR A 207 16.19 -1.22 -4.84
N GLN A 208 17.22 -1.64 -5.56
CA GLN A 208 17.09 -2.23 -6.91
C GLN A 208 16.11 -3.40 -6.94
N ARG A 209 16.23 -4.33 -5.99
CA ARG A 209 15.33 -5.51 -5.93
C ARG A 209 13.89 -5.10 -5.64
N TRP A 210 13.68 -4.11 -4.77
CA TRP A 210 12.37 -3.56 -4.47
C TRP A 210 11.74 -2.89 -5.68
N THR A 211 12.53 -2.12 -6.43
CA THR A 211 12.08 -1.44 -7.65
C THR A 211 11.65 -2.45 -8.73
N VAL A 212 12.47 -3.48 -8.97
CA VAL A 212 12.13 -4.54 -9.94
C VAL A 212 10.89 -5.28 -9.52
N PHE A 213 10.77 -5.63 -8.24
CA PHE A 213 9.58 -6.31 -7.69
C PHE A 213 8.32 -5.46 -7.87
N ALA A 214 8.36 -4.19 -7.47
CA ALA A 214 7.25 -3.25 -7.61
C ALA A 214 6.83 -3.10 -9.08
N TRP A 215 7.80 -2.91 -9.97
CA TRP A 215 7.56 -2.79 -11.40
C TRP A 215 6.95 -4.07 -12.00
N MET A 216 7.44 -5.25 -11.62
CA MET A 216 6.86 -6.53 -12.04
C MET A 216 5.41 -6.68 -11.60
N CYS A 217 5.12 -6.41 -10.32
CA CYS A 217 3.76 -6.51 -9.78
C CYS A 217 2.81 -5.54 -10.50
N LEU A 218 3.25 -4.30 -10.72
CA LEU A 218 2.45 -3.30 -11.42
C LEU A 218 2.21 -3.71 -12.89
N THR A 219 3.24 -4.22 -13.58
CA THR A 219 3.12 -4.75 -14.94
C THR A 219 2.10 -5.89 -14.99
N THR A 220 2.22 -6.86 -14.09
CA THR A 220 1.29 -8.00 -14.02
C THR A 220 -0.13 -7.53 -13.73
N GLY A 221 -0.30 -6.58 -12.79
CA GLY A 221 -1.59 -5.99 -12.48
C GLY A 221 -2.23 -5.31 -13.70
N ILE A 222 -1.47 -4.48 -14.43
CA ILE A 222 -1.95 -3.81 -15.66
C ILE A 222 -2.37 -4.85 -16.72
N LEU A 223 -1.56 -5.89 -16.96
CA LEU A 223 -1.90 -6.94 -17.93
C LEU A 223 -3.17 -7.72 -17.53
N MET A 224 -3.33 -8.03 -16.23
CA MET A 224 -4.54 -8.70 -15.74
C MET A 224 -5.78 -7.81 -15.87
N GLY A 225 -5.66 -6.51 -15.63
CA GLY A 225 -6.73 -5.53 -15.83
C GLY A 225 -7.12 -5.41 -17.30
N GLY A 226 -6.14 -5.36 -18.20
CA GLY A 226 -6.40 -5.37 -19.65
C GLY A 226 -7.08 -6.66 -20.13
N TYR A 227 -6.68 -7.82 -19.59
CA TYR A 227 -7.34 -9.10 -19.90
C TYR A 227 -8.81 -9.09 -19.44
N TRP A 228 -9.08 -8.64 -18.20
CA TRP A 228 -10.43 -8.47 -17.68
C TRP A 228 -11.27 -7.49 -18.52
N ALA A 229 -10.72 -6.33 -18.87
CA ALA A 229 -11.38 -5.32 -19.69
C ALA A 229 -11.80 -5.85 -21.05
N TYR A 230 -10.98 -6.73 -21.66
CA TYR A 230 -11.21 -7.27 -22.98
C TYR A 230 -12.54 -8.03 -23.12
N TYR A 231 -12.92 -8.82 -22.12
CA TYR A 231 -14.12 -9.64 -22.22
C TYR A 231 -15.26 -9.24 -21.28
N GLU A 232 -15.01 -8.46 -20.23
CA GLU A 232 -16.04 -8.06 -19.29
C GLU A 232 -16.62 -6.65 -19.55
N LEU A 233 -15.78 -5.67 -19.96
CA LEU A 233 -16.21 -4.28 -20.03
C LEU A 233 -16.90 -3.91 -21.36
N GLY A 234 -16.90 -4.77 -22.36
CA GLY A 234 -17.57 -4.53 -23.65
C GLY A 234 -16.96 -3.41 -24.51
N TRP A 235 -15.74 -2.97 -24.21
CA TRP A 235 -15.06 -1.90 -24.98
C TRP A 235 -14.56 -2.36 -26.36
N GLY A 236 -14.58 -3.67 -26.64
CA GLY A 236 -14.02 -4.24 -27.87
C GLY A 236 -12.50 -4.27 -27.91
N GLY A 237 -11.83 -4.01 -26.79
CA GLY A 237 -10.38 -4.02 -26.64
C GLY A 237 -9.94 -4.14 -25.19
N TYR A 238 -8.65 -4.35 -24.98
CA TYR A 238 -8.03 -4.52 -23.65
C TYR A 238 -7.54 -3.22 -23.03
N TRP A 239 -7.77 -2.06 -23.68
CA TRP A 239 -7.36 -0.75 -23.19
C TRP A 239 -8.32 0.33 -23.71
N GLY A 240 -8.95 1.06 -22.79
CA GLY A 240 -9.94 2.09 -23.09
C GLY A 240 -9.47 3.53 -22.77
N TRP A 241 -8.23 3.71 -22.28
CA TRP A 241 -7.70 5.01 -21.85
C TRP A 241 -8.55 5.69 -20.76
N ASP A 242 -9.20 4.92 -19.91
CA ASP A 242 -9.98 5.48 -18.82
C ASP A 242 -9.07 6.05 -17.70
N PRO A 243 -9.63 6.84 -16.76
CA PRO A 243 -8.84 7.41 -15.65
C PRO A 243 -8.17 6.34 -14.78
N VAL A 244 -8.81 5.18 -14.59
CA VAL A 244 -8.30 4.08 -13.73
C VAL A 244 -7.09 3.39 -14.37
N GLU A 245 -7.18 3.11 -15.67
CA GLU A 245 -6.08 2.57 -16.45
C GLU A 245 -4.88 3.53 -16.46
N ASN A 246 -5.13 4.81 -16.76
CA ASN A 246 -4.09 5.83 -16.76
C ASN A 246 -3.47 6.02 -15.37
N ALA A 247 -4.24 5.88 -14.29
CA ALA A 247 -3.74 5.93 -12.92
C ALA A 247 -2.66 4.87 -12.65
N SER A 248 -2.79 3.69 -13.24
CA SER A 248 -1.77 2.62 -13.14
C SER A 248 -0.61 2.80 -14.12
N PHE A 249 -0.91 3.31 -15.30
CA PHE A 249 0.07 3.45 -16.39
C PHE A 249 1.10 4.56 -16.14
N MET A 250 0.67 5.70 -15.56
CA MET A 250 1.57 6.82 -15.27
C MET A 250 2.76 6.43 -14.37
N PRO A 251 2.58 5.84 -13.16
CA PRO A 251 3.71 5.42 -12.34
C PRO A 251 4.51 4.29 -12.97
N TRP A 252 3.90 3.41 -13.77
CA TRP A 252 4.58 2.37 -14.51
C TRP A 252 5.56 2.94 -15.55
N LEU A 253 5.15 3.95 -16.32
CA LEU A 253 6.02 4.62 -17.31
C LEU A 253 7.23 5.27 -16.64
N VAL A 254 7.01 6.08 -15.59
CA VAL A 254 8.10 6.77 -14.90
C VAL A 254 8.97 5.77 -14.13
N GLY A 255 8.39 4.73 -13.54
CA GLY A 255 9.11 3.62 -12.92
C GLY A 255 10.00 2.86 -13.91
N THR A 256 9.54 2.67 -15.15
CA THR A 256 10.33 2.09 -16.24
C THR A 256 11.53 2.98 -16.57
N ALA A 257 11.33 4.30 -16.69
CA ALA A 257 12.41 5.25 -16.91
C ALA A 257 13.41 5.22 -15.73
N PHE A 258 12.92 5.12 -14.49
CA PHE A 258 13.75 4.99 -13.29
C PHE A 258 14.63 3.74 -13.35
N LEU A 259 14.06 2.56 -13.66
CA LEU A 259 14.80 1.30 -13.76
C LEU A 259 15.96 1.40 -14.75
N HIS A 260 15.72 1.96 -15.95
CA HIS A 260 16.75 2.12 -16.96
C HIS A 260 17.83 3.13 -16.54
N SER A 261 17.41 4.24 -15.93
CA SER A 261 18.34 5.30 -15.50
C SER A 261 19.23 4.85 -14.34
N VAL A 262 18.69 4.00 -13.42
CA VAL A 262 19.48 3.36 -12.34
C VAL A 262 20.57 2.47 -12.89
N MET A 263 20.30 1.66 -13.94
CA MET A 263 21.33 0.84 -14.59
C MET A 263 22.46 1.67 -15.19
N VAL A 264 22.15 2.86 -15.73
CA VAL A 264 23.17 3.81 -16.24
C VAL A 264 23.97 4.40 -15.09
N GLN A 265 23.32 4.76 -13.98
CA GLN A 265 24.02 5.27 -12.79
C GLN A 265 25.00 4.25 -12.21
N GLU A 266 24.61 2.98 -12.11
CA GLU A 266 25.49 1.91 -11.62
C GLU A 266 26.73 1.73 -12.47
N LYS A 267 26.58 1.76 -13.82
CA LYS A 267 27.67 1.52 -14.75
C LYS A 267 28.54 2.76 -15.01
N ARG A 268 27.92 3.95 -15.08
CA ARG A 268 28.58 5.19 -15.55
C ARG A 268 28.61 6.31 -14.50
N LYS A 269 28.02 6.11 -13.30
CA LYS A 269 27.93 7.09 -12.21
C LYS A 269 27.24 8.41 -12.58
N MET A 270 26.41 8.39 -13.63
CA MET A 270 25.65 9.52 -14.16
C MET A 270 24.22 9.53 -13.59
N PHE A 271 23.51 10.64 -13.77
CA PHE A 271 22.07 10.78 -13.49
C PHE A 271 21.63 10.68 -12.01
N LYS A 272 22.51 10.94 -11.03
CA LYS A 272 22.18 10.84 -9.59
C LYS A 272 20.95 11.67 -9.19
N VAL A 273 20.93 12.95 -9.57
CA VAL A 273 19.79 13.85 -9.27
C VAL A 273 18.54 13.46 -10.05
N TRP A 274 18.73 13.03 -11.31
CA TRP A 274 17.66 12.58 -12.16
C TRP A 274 16.95 11.34 -11.59
N ASN A 275 17.70 10.39 -11.03
CA ASN A 275 17.14 9.19 -10.39
C ASN A 275 16.35 9.51 -9.12
N LEU A 276 16.81 10.48 -8.33
CA LEU A 276 16.03 10.98 -7.19
C LEU A 276 14.70 11.59 -7.66
N PHE A 277 14.74 12.41 -8.71
CA PHE A 277 13.54 13.01 -9.28
C PHE A 277 12.59 11.93 -9.81
N LEU A 278 13.06 10.96 -10.58
CA LEU A 278 12.23 9.90 -11.16
C LEU A 278 11.52 9.07 -10.08
N ILE A 279 12.22 8.67 -9.00
CA ILE A 279 11.56 7.86 -7.95
C ILE A 279 10.56 8.68 -7.14
N ILE A 280 10.82 9.96 -6.89
CA ILE A 280 9.86 10.86 -6.24
C ILE A 280 8.60 10.99 -7.10
N VAL A 281 8.77 11.24 -8.41
CA VAL A 281 7.63 11.34 -9.34
C VAL A 281 6.88 10.00 -9.44
N THR A 282 7.58 8.87 -9.54
CA THR A 282 6.94 7.53 -9.60
C THR A 282 6.03 7.31 -8.40
N PHE A 283 6.52 7.53 -7.19
CA PHE A 283 5.71 7.32 -5.99
C PHE A 283 4.60 8.38 -5.84
N SER A 284 4.86 9.63 -6.19
CA SER A 284 3.82 10.68 -6.20
C SER A 284 2.68 10.34 -7.17
N LEU A 285 2.99 9.81 -8.35
CA LEU A 285 2.00 9.34 -9.31
C LEU A 285 1.24 8.11 -8.79
N SER A 286 1.89 7.21 -8.04
CA SER A 286 1.21 6.09 -7.37
C SER A 286 0.18 6.59 -6.34
N LEU A 287 0.51 7.63 -5.56
CA LEU A 287 -0.41 8.26 -4.63
C LEU A 287 -1.58 8.94 -5.37
N ILE A 288 -1.28 9.76 -6.39
CA ILE A 288 -2.30 10.41 -7.22
C ILE A 288 -3.21 9.36 -7.87
N GLY A 289 -2.64 8.28 -8.40
CA GLY A 289 -3.39 7.16 -8.97
C GLY A 289 -4.33 6.52 -7.94
N THR A 290 -3.88 6.31 -6.71
CA THR A 290 -4.71 5.79 -5.63
C THR A 290 -5.90 6.71 -5.34
N PHE A 291 -5.71 8.03 -5.32
CA PHE A 291 -6.80 8.98 -5.16
C PHE A 291 -7.75 8.99 -6.36
N LEU A 292 -7.25 9.00 -7.59
CA LEU A 292 -8.10 9.01 -8.81
C LEU A 292 -8.99 7.77 -8.92
N VAL A 293 -8.51 6.61 -8.46
CA VAL A 293 -9.27 5.35 -8.51
C VAL A 293 -10.26 5.24 -7.35
N ARG A 294 -10.05 5.99 -6.26
CA ARG A 294 -10.74 5.80 -4.98
C ARG A 294 -11.38 7.09 -4.41
N SER A 295 -11.49 8.15 -5.23
CA SER A 295 -12.22 9.37 -4.88
C SER A 295 -13.71 9.29 -5.22
#